data_9ea98c45e7ce5c115dbe06217185bf23
#
_entry.id   9ea98c45e7ce5c115dbe06217185bf23
#
_cell.length_a   1.000
_cell.length_b   1.000
_cell.length_c   1.000
_cell.angle_alpha   90.00
_cell.angle_beta   90.00
_cell.angle_gamma   90.00
#
_symmetry.space_group_name_H-M   'P 1'
#
loop_
_entity.id
_entity.type
_entity.pdbx_description
1 polymer ?
#
loop_
_entity_poly.entity_id
_entity_poly.type
_entity_poly.pdbx_seq_one_letter_code
_entity_poly.pdbx_strand_id
1 'polypeptide(L)'
;MSRSKGPSALLLAAGLVLAGLPLAGQSSGLGFYQRGAIYLDWSGSRYADGVFFNQVSTRLKFDLIRPAGQGWTLSIDARDRVGVREELTNQLILYGARLTYDTPASRIYLSLGQMNLYDTAGIGSLLGGVAGFKIGPDILIGAFGGLQSTPYIARLETNYLKAGGFVRWLGPQGRTIGLTLNQLWYDGRVERRFAYANLFLPVRKVLVVYGDAEYELGGHVGGENRLTRLFGNVRLDLGRLADLTASYSSGKGLDFHQYLLEASQDPTIFNQDVERFYYSSYYGVRLSVKPARGLRLSVARQESRQNDLGVANHTWRFGASGSNLFGQGLSFVANYALNRGDLSENDSYYASLSKDFGRFSLNAGFSNTFRGVRFDRTTGDPLPIALNDFQNVTLGTLVRIGRGLSAQVEYGGFLQPGNTEHFLFVRLIYRSR
;
A
#
# COMPACT_ATOMS: atom_id res chain seq x y z
N MET A 1 -36.52 13.48 10.57
CA MET A 1 -35.19 12.84 10.72
C MET A 1 -35.33 11.33 10.51
N SER A 2 -35.29 10.88 9.28
CA SER A 2 -35.29 9.47 8.92
C SER A 2 -33.89 8.91 9.16
N ARG A 3 -33.70 8.08 10.19
CA ARG A 3 -32.49 7.30 10.38
C ARG A 3 -32.45 6.27 9.25
N SER A 4 -31.68 6.53 8.21
CA SER A 4 -31.32 5.50 7.24
C SER A 4 -30.61 4.39 8.02
N LYS A 5 -31.22 3.21 8.07
CA LYS A 5 -30.55 2.01 8.57
C LYS A 5 -29.37 1.79 7.64
N GLY A 6 -28.17 2.07 8.14
CA GLY A 6 -26.97 2.12 7.33
C GLY A 6 -26.58 0.76 6.74
N PRO A 7 -25.77 0.75 5.69
CA PRO A 7 -25.24 -0.44 5.02
C PRO A 7 -24.44 -1.39 5.92
N SER A 8 -24.00 -0.92 7.10
CA SER A 8 -23.30 -1.73 8.12
C SER A 8 -24.03 -3.01 8.53
N ALA A 9 -25.36 -2.96 8.62
CA ALA A 9 -26.15 -4.15 8.96
C ALA A 9 -26.12 -5.21 7.85
N LEU A 10 -26.00 -4.77 6.59
CA LEU A 10 -25.96 -5.65 5.43
C LEU A 10 -24.61 -6.37 5.30
N LEU A 11 -23.48 -5.68 5.54
CA LEU A 11 -22.15 -6.31 5.54
C LEU A 11 -21.96 -7.24 6.75
N LEU A 12 -22.48 -6.86 7.91
CA LEU A 12 -22.45 -7.71 9.10
C LEU A 12 -23.33 -8.94 8.90
N ALA A 13 -24.53 -8.78 8.32
CA ALA A 13 -25.43 -9.89 7.99
C ALA A 13 -24.82 -10.78 6.88
N ALA A 14 -24.26 -10.20 5.82
CA ALA A 14 -23.57 -10.96 4.78
C ALA A 14 -22.33 -11.69 5.34
N GLY A 15 -21.59 -11.04 6.23
CA GLY A 15 -20.45 -11.65 6.92
C GLY A 15 -20.86 -12.79 7.84
N LEU A 16 -21.96 -12.65 8.59
CA LEU A 16 -22.51 -13.70 9.45
C LEU A 16 -23.12 -14.86 8.66
N VAL A 17 -23.76 -14.58 7.52
CA VAL A 17 -24.26 -15.61 6.60
C VAL A 17 -23.11 -16.38 5.97
N LEU A 18 -22.05 -15.68 5.53
CA LEU A 18 -20.85 -16.31 5.00
C LEU A 18 -20.03 -17.03 6.08
N ALA A 19 -20.05 -16.55 7.32
CA ALA A 19 -19.43 -17.21 8.47
C ALA A 19 -20.25 -18.43 8.98
N GLY A 20 -21.54 -18.41 8.77
CA GLY A 20 -22.46 -19.53 9.09
C GLY A 20 -22.46 -20.65 8.05
N LEU A 21 -21.90 -20.43 6.86
CA LEU A 21 -21.59 -21.53 5.95
C LEU A 21 -20.52 -22.41 6.62
N PRO A 22 -20.63 -23.74 6.56
CA PRO A 22 -19.71 -24.63 7.28
C PRO A 22 -18.27 -24.31 6.91
N LEU A 23 -17.57 -23.68 7.84
CA LEU A 23 -16.18 -23.19 7.72
C LEU A 23 -15.15 -24.31 7.85
N ALA A 24 -15.60 -25.55 7.78
CA ALA A 24 -14.70 -26.67 7.63
C ALA A 24 -14.11 -26.65 6.22
N GLY A 25 -12.81 -26.72 6.10
CA GLY A 25 -12.11 -26.97 4.83
C GLY A 25 -12.42 -28.34 4.22
N GLN A 26 -13.64 -28.81 4.41
CA GLN A 26 -14.22 -29.92 3.70
C GLN A 26 -14.86 -29.36 2.44
N SER A 27 -14.46 -29.90 1.30
CA SER A 27 -15.21 -29.78 0.06
C SER A 27 -16.70 -29.94 0.41
N SER A 28 -17.46 -28.82 0.46
CA SER A 28 -18.90 -28.90 0.33
C SER A 28 -19.12 -29.79 -0.88
N GLY A 29 -20.14 -30.63 -0.93
CA GLY A 29 -20.43 -31.51 -2.08
C GLY A 29 -20.52 -30.78 -3.43
N LEU A 30 -20.38 -29.44 -3.45
CA LEU A 30 -20.29 -28.55 -4.60
C LEU A 30 -18.86 -28.35 -5.12
N GLY A 31 -17.83 -28.91 -4.48
CA GLY A 31 -16.45 -28.81 -4.94
C GLY A 31 -15.83 -27.41 -4.88
N PHE A 32 -16.28 -26.54 -3.97
CA PHE A 32 -15.67 -25.22 -3.74
C PHE A 32 -14.78 -25.21 -2.48
N TYR A 33 -13.69 -24.49 -2.56
CA TYR A 33 -12.85 -24.13 -1.43
C TYR A 33 -13.08 -22.66 -1.09
N GLN A 34 -13.34 -22.35 0.17
CA GLN A 34 -13.56 -20.98 0.64
C GLN A 34 -12.46 -20.56 1.59
N ARG A 35 -12.01 -19.33 1.43
CA ARG A 35 -11.02 -18.70 2.28
C ARG A 35 -11.46 -17.27 2.55
N GLY A 36 -11.42 -16.83 3.81
CA GLY A 36 -11.82 -15.46 4.09
C GLY A 36 -11.38 -14.96 5.45
N ALA A 37 -11.57 -13.65 5.64
CA ALA A 37 -11.37 -12.97 6.90
C ALA A 37 -12.41 -11.85 7.08
N ILE A 38 -12.91 -11.70 8.29
CA ILE A 38 -13.73 -10.58 8.73
C ILE A 38 -12.93 -9.82 9.77
N TYR A 39 -12.86 -8.50 9.59
CA TYR A 39 -12.25 -7.59 10.54
C TYR A 39 -13.33 -6.65 11.05
N LEU A 40 -13.45 -6.53 12.35
CA LEU A 40 -14.26 -5.51 13.01
C LEU A 40 -13.32 -4.59 13.75
N ASP A 41 -13.24 -3.37 13.32
CA ASP A 41 -12.33 -2.35 13.85
C ASP A 41 -13.12 -1.27 14.55
N TRP A 42 -12.67 -0.87 15.71
CA TRP A 42 -13.06 0.36 16.38
C TRP A 42 -11.81 1.20 16.64
N SER A 43 -11.89 2.48 16.35
CA SER A 43 -10.84 3.44 16.69
C SER A 43 -11.45 4.67 17.34
N GLY A 44 -10.85 5.12 18.44
CA GLY A 44 -11.19 6.36 19.10
C GLY A 44 -9.94 7.21 19.23
N SER A 45 -10.06 8.50 18.91
CA SER A 45 -8.96 9.48 19.06
C SER A 45 -9.47 10.68 19.82
N ARG A 46 -8.66 11.17 20.74
CA ARG A 46 -8.89 12.42 21.46
C ARG A 46 -7.81 13.40 21.07
N TYR A 47 -8.20 14.49 20.48
CA TYR A 47 -7.31 15.59 20.13
C TYR A 47 -7.11 16.55 21.30
N ALA A 48 -6.09 17.40 21.21
CA ALA A 48 -5.73 18.37 22.25
C ALA A 48 -6.83 19.40 22.56
N ASP A 49 -7.64 19.75 21.56
CA ASP A 49 -8.82 20.63 21.71
C ASP A 49 -9.99 19.96 22.43
N GLY A 50 -9.81 18.71 22.89
CA GLY A 50 -10.83 17.93 23.57
C GLY A 50 -11.83 17.25 22.62
N VAL A 51 -11.71 17.44 21.32
CA VAL A 51 -12.57 16.79 20.33
C VAL A 51 -12.30 15.28 20.33
N PHE A 52 -13.36 14.52 20.46
CA PHE A 52 -13.31 13.07 20.42
C PHE A 52 -13.83 12.55 19.08
N PHE A 53 -13.04 11.75 18.41
CA PHE A 53 -13.37 11.13 17.15
C PHE A 53 -13.52 9.63 17.32
N ASN A 54 -14.66 9.09 16.87
CA ASN A 54 -14.94 7.65 16.88
C ASN A 54 -15.20 7.14 15.48
N GLN A 55 -14.63 5.98 15.18
CA GLN A 55 -14.88 5.28 13.93
C GLN A 55 -15.06 3.78 14.17
N VAL A 56 -16.08 3.20 13.58
CA VAL A 56 -16.25 1.76 13.46
C VAL A 56 -16.10 1.36 12.01
N SER A 57 -15.38 0.30 11.73
CA SER A 57 -15.34 -0.25 10.38
C SER A 57 -15.39 -1.77 10.38
N THR A 58 -16.10 -2.31 9.39
CA THR A 58 -16.15 -3.74 9.12
C THR A 58 -15.52 -4.00 7.76
N ARG A 59 -14.55 -4.90 7.67
CA ARG A 59 -13.96 -5.32 6.40
C ARG A 59 -14.17 -6.81 6.21
N LEU A 60 -14.68 -7.16 5.03
CA LEU A 60 -14.82 -8.53 4.56
C LEU A 60 -13.80 -8.79 3.46
N LYS A 61 -12.99 -9.83 3.62
CA LYS A 61 -12.20 -10.42 2.53
C LYS A 61 -12.66 -11.85 2.34
N PHE A 62 -12.99 -12.21 1.13
CA PHE A 62 -13.54 -13.52 0.82
C PHE A 62 -13.10 -13.98 -0.55
N ASP A 63 -12.62 -15.23 -0.63
CA ASP A 63 -12.33 -15.91 -1.88
C ASP A 63 -13.10 -17.23 -1.90
N LEU A 64 -13.86 -17.44 -2.96
CA LEU A 64 -14.49 -18.70 -3.30
C LEU A 64 -13.73 -19.28 -4.49
N ILE A 65 -13.00 -20.35 -4.29
CA ILE A 65 -12.10 -20.95 -5.26
C ILE A 65 -12.68 -22.31 -5.64
N ARG A 66 -12.91 -22.51 -6.94
CA ARG A 66 -13.28 -23.81 -7.44
C ARG A 66 -12.01 -24.67 -7.60
N PRO A 67 -11.97 -25.89 -7.02
CA PRO A 67 -10.75 -26.72 -7.08
C PRO A 67 -10.33 -27.06 -8.50
N ALA A 68 -9.10 -27.55 -8.59
CA ALA A 68 -8.36 -27.86 -9.81
C ALA A 68 -9.21 -28.40 -10.95
N GLY A 69 -9.10 -27.77 -12.11
CA GLY A 69 -9.72 -28.16 -13.38
C GLY A 69 -10.84 -27.27 -13.88
N GLN A 70 -11.50 -26.49 -13.03
CA GLN A 70 -12.61 -25.64 -13.47
C GLN A 70 -12.31 -24.14 -13.41
N GLY A 71 -11.22 -23.75 -12.72
CA GLY A 71 -10.53 -22.45 -12.86
C GLY A 71 -11.26 -21.17 -12.45
N TRP A 72 -12.47 -21.26 -11.87
CA TRP A 72 -13.19 -20.08 -11.42
C TRP A 72 -12.84 -19.67 -9.99
N THR A 73 -12.62 -18.38 -9.78
CA THR A 73 -12.42 -17.77 -8.47
C THR A 73 -13.27 -16.51 -8.36
N LEU A 74 -14.09 -16.42 -7.31
CA LEU A 74 -14.77 -15.19 -6.92
C LEU A 74 -14.02 -14.60 -5.73
N SER A 75 -13.57 -13.35 -5.83
CA SER A 75 -12.90 -12.62 -4.75
C SER A 75 -13.66 -11.35 -4.42
N ILE A 76 -13.90 -11.10 -3.13
CA ILE A 76 -14.54 -9.88 -2.64
C ILE A 76 -13.66 -9.29 -1.53
N ASP A 77 -13.38 -7.99 -1.60
CA ASP A 77 -12.74 -7.19 -0.55
C ASP A 77 -13.52 -5.89 -0.41
N ALA A 78 -14.29 -5.78 0.65
CA ALA A 78 -15.14 -4.62 0.92
C ALA A 78 -14.97 -4.16 2.35
N ARG A 79 -15.06 -2.86 2.57
CA ARG A 79 -15.01 -2.23 3.89
C ARG A 79 -16.17 -1.26 4.03
N ASP A 80 -16.91 -1.40 5.10
CA ASP A 80 -17.86 -0.39 5.55
C ASP A 80 -17.24 0.40 6.69
N ARG A 81 -17.43 1.71 6.65
CA ARG A 81 -16.88 2.65 7.63
C ARG A 81 -17.99 3.57 8.11
N VAL A 82 -18.17 3.63 9.41
CA VAL A 82 -19.13 4.50 10.08
C VAL A 82 -18.36 5.45 10.99
N GLY A 83 -18.42 6.75 10.73
CA GLY A 83 -17.79 7.79 11.54
C GLY A 83 -18.80 8.66 12.24
N VAL A 84 -18.43 9.27 13.36
CA VAL A 84 -19.31 10.15 14.15
C VAL A 84 -19.25 11.60 13.70
N ARG A 85 -18.32 12.00 12.84
CA ARG A 85 -18.25 13.34 12.29
C ARG A 85 -19.18 13.47 11.07
N GLU A 86 -19.98 14.53 11.01
CA GLU A 86 -20.98 14.79 9.95
C GLU A 86 -20.37 14.80 8.53
N GLU A 87 -19.11 15.17 8.39
CA GLU A 87 -18.38 15.20 7.10
C GLU A 87 -17.91 13.82 6.64
N LEU A 88 -17.79 12.84 7.55
CA LEU A 88 -17.42 11.47 7.23
C LEU A 88 -18.68 10.59 7.27
N THR A 89 -19.56 10.82 6.30
CA THR A 89 -20.73 9.96 6.07
C THR A 89 -20.32 8.50 5.91
N ASN A 90 -21.21 7.60 6.32
CA ASN A 90 -21.08 6.17 6.13
C ASN A 90 -20.55 5.83 4.73
N GLN A 91 -19.37 5.23 4.65
CA GLN A 91 -18.73 4.91 3.38
C GLN A 91 -18.59 3.41 3.23
N LEU A 92 -19.28 2.88 2.23
CA LEU A 92 -18.97 1.56 1.70
C LEU A 92 -17.85 1.69 0.66
N ILE A 93 -16.70 1.10 0.95
CA ILE A 93 -15.54 1.08 0.06
C ILE A 93 -15.39 -0.33 -0.48
N LEU A 94 -15.57 -0.48 -1.78
CA LEU A 94 -15.31 -1.72 -2.47
C LEU A 94 -13.89 -1.69 -3.03
N TYR A 95 -12.97 -2.41 -2.40
CA TYR A 95 -11.59 -2.54 -2.89
C TYR A 95 -11.47 -3.50 -4.06
N GLY A 96 -12.36 -4.50 -4.10
CA GLY A 96 -12.43 -5.46 -5.18
C GLY A 96 -13.66 -6.36 -5.08
N ALA A 97 -14.23 -6.66 -6.23
CA ALA A 97 -15.25 -7.70 -6.42
C ALA A 97 -15.00 -8.30 -7.80
N ARG A 98 -14.34 -9.44 -7.84
CA ARG A 98 -13.76 -9.99 -9.06
C ARG A 98 -14.14 -11.45 -9.26
N LEU A 99 -14.60 -11.78 -10.46
CA LEU A 99 -14.74 -13.15 -10.95
C LEU A 99 -13.60 -13.41 -11.94
N THR A 100 -12.78 -14.41 -11.68
CA THR A 100 -11.64 -14.77 -12.53
C THR A 100 -11.78 -16.21 -12.99
N TYR A 101 -11.52 -16.44 -14.27
CA TYR A 101 -11.30 -17.76 -14.86
C TYR A 101 -9.84 -17.89 -15.25
N ASP A 102 -9.13 -18.76 -14.55
CA ASP A 102 -7.72 -19.05 -14.80
C ASP A 102 -7.41 -20.49 -14.39
N THR A 103 -7.07 -21.32 -15.36
CA THR A 103 -6.67 -22.70 -15.12
C THR A 103 -5.40 -23.02 -15.91
N PRO A 104 -4.50 -23.85 -15.38
CA PRO A 104 -3.31 -24.29 -16.11
C PRO A 104 -3.63 -25.00 -17.45
N ALA A 105 -4.78 -25.68 -17.52
CA ALA A 105 -5.21 -26.39 -18.74
C ALA A 105 -5.82 -25.49 -19.79
N SER A 106 -6.33 -24.31 -19.41
CA SER A 106 -6.95 -23.38 -20.36
C SER A 106 -5.93 -22.39 -20.91
N ARG A 107 -6.01 -22.14 -22.21
CA ARG A 107 -5.28 -21.04 -22.85
C ARG A 107 -5.95 -19.68 -22.63
N ILE A 108 -7.18 -19.67 -22.12
CA ILE A 108 -7.95 -18.44 -21.92
C ILE A 108 -7.82 -18.01 -20.47
N TYR A 109 -7.56 -16.72 -20.27
CA TYR A 109 -7.66 -15.99 -19.01
C TYR A 109 -8.76 -14.95 -19.12
N LEU A 110 -9.69 -14.93 -18.16
CA LEU A 110 -10.75 -13.92 -18.09
C LEU A 110 -10.85 -13.41 -16.67
N SER A 111 -11.09 -12.12 -16.51
CA SER A 111 -11.39 -11.52 -15.22
C SER A 111 -12.39 -10.38 -15.41
N LEU A 112 -13.45 -10.36 -14.58
CA LEU A 112 -14.52 -9.38 -14.66
C LEU A 112 -14.78 -8.80 -13.27
N GLY A 113 -15.07 -7.51 -13.19
CA GLY A 113 -15.48 -6.80 -11.97
C GLY A 113 -14.53 -5.69 -11.56
N GLN A 114 -14.63 -5.28 -10.31
CA GLN A 114 -13.69 -4.31 -9.71
C GLN A 114 -12.44 -5.05 -9.25
N MET A 115 -11.31 -4.67 -9.80
CA MET A 115 -10.05 -5.34 -9.57
C MET A 115 -8.89 -4.35 -9.47
N ASN A 116 -7.89 -4.75 -8.71
CA ASN A 116 -6.62 -4.06 -8.65
C ASN A 116 -5.54 -5.02 -9.19
N LEU A 117 -5.00 -4.69 -10.34
CA LEU A 117 -4.16 -5.55 -11.15
C LEU A 117 -2.71 -5.04 -11.23
N TYR A 118 -2.15 -4.59 -10.12
CA TYR A 118 -0.74 -4.16 -10.07
C TYR A 118 0.24 -5.29 -10.38
N ASP A 119 -0.14 -6.53 -10.07
CA ASP A 119 0.61 -7.74 -10.37
C ASP A 119 0.54 -8.16 -11.85
N THR A 120 -0.43 -7.63 -12.59
CA THR A 120 -0.62 -7.91 -14.01
C THR A 120 -0.12 -6.73 -14.84
N ALA A 121 1.22 -6.65 -14.98
CA ALA A 121 1.91 -5.65 -15.80
C ALA A 121 1.49 -4.19 -15.50
N GLY A 122 1.13 -3.86 -14.24
CA GLY A 122 0.84 -2.50 -13.84
C GLY A 122 -0.47 -1.91 -14.37
N ILE A 123 -1.45 -2.74 -14.71
CA ILE A 123 -2.77 -2.25 -15.15
C ILE A 123 -3.42 -1.35 -14.07
N GLY A 124 -3.17 -1.63 -12.79
CA GLY A 124 -3.71 -0.87 -11.68
C GLY A 124 -5.20 -1.13 -11.42
N SER A 125 -5.93 -0.11 -10.98
CA SER A 125 -7.36 -0.23 -10.64
C SER A 125 -8.24 -0.18 -11.88
N LEU A 126 -9.22 -1.09 -11.95
CA LEU A 126 -10.15 -1.23 -13.06
C LEU A 126 -11.50 -1.78 -12.57
N LEU A 127 -12.61 -1.15 -12.93
CA LEU A 127 -13.93 -1.78 -12.96
C LEU A 127 -14.27 -2.13 -14.40
N GLY A 128 -14.14 -3.38 -14.76
CA GLY A 128 -14.29 -3.78 -16.15
C GLY A 128 -13.93 -5.22 -16.39
N GLY A 129 -13.30 -5.47 -17.53
CA GLY A 129 -12.89 -6.79 -17.97
C GLY A 129 -11.42 -6.85 -18.37
N VAL A 130 -10.86 -8.02 -18.20
CA VAL A 130 -9.55 -8.43 -18.72
C VAL A 130 -9.72 -9.74 -19.43
N ALA A 131 -9.24 -9.82 -20.66
CA ALA A 131 -9.19 -11.06 -21.44
C ALA A 131 -7.75 -11.30 -21.88
N GLY A 132 -7.30 -12.54 -21.79
CA GLY A 132 -5.95 -12.90 -22.17
C GLY A 132 -5.86 -14.30 -22.78
N PHE A 133 -4.79 -14.51 -23.52
CA PHE A 133 -4.44 -15.77 -24.14
C PHE A 133 -3.05 -16.20 -23.69
N LYS A 134 -2.93 -17.45 -23.23
CA LYS A 134 -1.67 -18.06 -22.80
C LYS A 134 -0.96 -18.69 -23.98
N ILE A 135 0.25 -18.21 -24.25
CA ILE A 135 1.16 -18.78 -25.23
C ILE A 135 2.14 -19.66 -24.44
N GLY A 136 1.86 -20.96 -24.44
CA GLY A 136 2.59 -21.88 -23.56
C GLY A 136 2.27 -21.63 -22.07
N PRO A 137 3.09 -22.15 -21.16
CA PRO A 137 2.88 -22.00 -19.70
C PRO A 137 3.27 -20.64 -19.16
N ASP A 138 4.13 -19.89 -19.86
CA ASP A 138 4.88 -18.78 -19.29
C ASP A 138 4.43 -17.42 -19.81
N ILE A 139 3.77 -17.32 -20.95
CA ILE A 139 3.42 -16.04 -21.57
C ILE A 139 1.91 -15.86 -21.60
N LEU A 140 1.46 -14.72 -21.08
CA LEU A 140 0.09 -14.24 -21.16
C LEU A 140 0.06 -12.93 -21.94
N ILE A 141 -0.69 -12.89 -23.03
CA ILE A 141 -0.97 -11.68 -23.82
C ILE A 141 -2.46 -11.38 -23.66
N GLY A 142 -2.82 -10.13 -23.49
CA GLY A 142 -4.22 -9.77 -23.32
C GLY A 142 -4.53 -8.30 -23.50
N ALA A 143 -5.82 -8.02 -23.34
CA ALA A 143 -6.37 -6.68 -23.36
C ALA A 143 -7.29 -6.47 -22.15
N PHE A 144 -7.52 -5.23 -21.81
CA PHE A 144 -8.41 -4.84 -20.73
C PHE A 144 -9.16 -3.56 -21.09
N GLY A 145 -10.31 -3.38 -20.44
CA GLY A 145 -11.10 -2.17 -20.57
C GLY A 145 -12.16 -2.03 -19.50
N GLY A 146 -12.48 -0.79 -19.15
CA GLY A 146 -13.47 -0.49 -18.14
C GLY A 146 -13.33 0.92 -17.58
N LEU A 147 -13.92 1.14 -16.40
CA LEU A 147 -13.84 2.39 -15.67
C LEU A 147 -12.59 2.37 -14.75
N GLN A 148 -11.93 3.50 -14.67
CA GLN A 148 -10.87 3.74 -13.70
C GLN A 148 -11.52 4.12 -12.36
N SER A 149 -11.20 3.44 -11.28
CA SER A 149 -11.56 3.93 -9.95
C SER A 149 -10.59 5.02 -9.51
N THR A 150 -11.09 6.05 -8.86
CA THR A 150 -10.23 7.09 -8.29
C THR A 150 -9.40 6.52 -7.14
N PRO A 151 -8.08 6.75 -7.12
CA PRO A 151 -7.21 6.18 -6.11
C PRO A 151 -7.49 6.69 -4.69
N TYR A 152 -8.02 7.90 -4.55
CA TYR A 152 -8.19 8.54 -3.23
C TYR A 152 -9.51 8.23 -2.53
N ILE A 153 -10.59 7.99 -3.28
CA ILE A 153 -11.93 7.89 -2.69
C ILE A 153 -12.54 6.50 -2.92
N ALA A 154 -11.89 5.64 -3.71
CA ALA A 154 -12.45 4.37 -4.21
C ALA A 154 -13.85 4.58 -4.84
N ARG A 155 -14.15 5.77 -5.31
CA ARG A 155 -15.35 6.12 -6.04
C ARG A 155 -15.19 5.69 -7.48
N LEU A 156 -16.20 5.04 -7.99
CA LEU A 156 -16.35 4.79 -9.41
C LEU A 156 -16.84 6.08 -10.07
N GLU A 157 -16.00 6.66 -10.91
CA GLU A 157 -16.38 7.77 -11.77
C GLU A 157 -16.64 7.23 -13.16
N THR A 158 -17.87 7.45 -13.63
CA THR A 158 -18.31 6.96 -14.94
C THR A 158 -17.62 7.67 -16.10
N ASN A 159 -17.02 8.83 -15.83
CA ASN A 159 -16.35 9.66 -16.83
C ASN A 159 -14.91 9.21 -17.12
N TYR A 160 -14.36 8.35 -16.28
CA TYR A 160 -13.01 7.82 -16.42
C TYR A 160 -13.01 6.45 -17.08
N LEU A 161 -12.62 6.40 -18.34
CA LEU A 161 -12.44 5.16 -19.08
C LEU A 161 -10.96 4.81 -19.17
N LYS A 162 -10.65 3.54 -19.10
CA LYS A 162 -9.32 2.99 -19.27
C LYS A 162 -9.37 1.77 -20.15
N ALA A 163 -8.48 1.69 -21.13
CA ALA A 163 -8.28 0.48 -21.92
C ALA A 163 -6.80 0.31 -22.28
N GLY A 164 -6.45 -0.89 -22.66
CA GLY A 164 -5.07 -1.18 -23.08
C GLY A 164 -4.82 -2.65 -23.39
N GLY A 165 -3.57 -2.93 -23.70
CA GLY A 165 -3.07 -4.28 -23.95
C GLY A 165 -1.85 -4.56 -23.08
N PHE A 166 -1.60 -5.84 -22.81
CA PHE A 166 -0.47 -6.26 -22.00
C PHE A 166 0.15 -7.57 -22.45
N VAL A 167 1.41 -7.71 -22.10
CA VAL A 167 2.18 -8.96 -22.19
C VAL A 167 2.80 -9.23 -20.84
N ARG A 168 2.67 -10.44 -20.35
CA ARG A 168 3.31 -10.88 -19.10
C ARG A 168 4.04 -12.20 -19.33
N TRP A 169 5.29 -12.25 -18.96
CA TRP A 169 6.08 -13.46 -18.92
C TRP A 169 6.26 -13.89 -17.45
N LEU A 170 6.02 -15.17 -17.20
CA LEU A 170 6.19 -15.84 -15.90
C LEU A 170 7.24 -16.93 -16.07
N GLY A 171 8.48 -16.60 -15.80
CA GLY A 171 9.57 -17.56 -15.91
C GLY A 171 9.75 -18.42 -14.67
N PRO A 172 10.67 -19.37 -14.75
CA PRO A 172 10.98 -20.27 -13.63
C PRO A 172 11.47 -19.47 -12.41
N GLN A 173 11.31 -20.05 -11.22
CA GLN A 173 11.69 -19.44 -9.93
C GLN A 173 10.91 -18.15 -9.59
N GLY A 174 9.72 -17.93 -10.17
CA GLY A 174 8.90 -16.76 -9.92
C GLY A 174 9.39 -15.48 -10.61
N ARG A 175 10.23 -15.60 -11.65
CA ARG A 175 10.63 -14.46 -12.49
C ARG A 175 9.41 -13.91 -13.21
N THR A 176 9.29 -12.58 -13.23
CA THR A 176 8.22 -11.92 -13.97
C THR A 176 8.75 -10.74 -14.77
N ILE A 177 8.24 -10.60 -15.99
CA ILE A 177 8.41 -9.39 -16.79
C ILE A 177 7.03 -9.06 -17.35
N GLY A 178 6.62 -7.81 -17.19
CA GLY A 178 5.36 -7.29 -17.70
C GLY A 178 5.55 -6.03 -18.50
N LEU A 179 4.77 -5.88 -19.56
CA LEU A 179 4.65 -4.68 -20.37
C LEU A 179 3.19 -4.38 -20.60
N THR A 180 2.77 -3.15 -20.44
CA THR A 180 1.40 -2.70 -20.66
C THR A 180 1.38 -1.40 -21.42
N LEU A 181 0.49 -1.28 -22.39
CA LEU A 181 0.13 -0.02 -23.04
C LEU A 181 -1.23 0.40 -22.52
N ASN A 182 -1.32 1.60 -21.98
CA ASN A 182 -2.52 2.15 -21.36
C ASN A 182 -2.97 3.40 -22.08
N GLN A 183 -4.28 3.56 -22.20
CA GLN A 183 -4.90 4.81 -22.59
C GLN A 183 -6.06 5.11 -21.63
N LEU A 184 -6.09 6.35 -21.12
CA LEU A 184 -7.13 6.88 -20.26
C LEU A 184 -7.89 7.97 -21.02
N TRP A 185 -9.19 8.01 -20.79
CA TRP A 185 -10.09 9.06 -21.28
C TRP A 185 -10.84 9.65 -20.09
N TYR A 186 -11.02 10.95 -20.13
CA TYR A 186 -11.89 11.69 -19.24
C TYR A 186 -12.90 12.49 -20.08
N ASP A 187 -14.18 12.32 -19.83
CA ASP A 187 -15.26 12.94 -20.63
C ASP A 187 -15.08 12.77 -22.15
N GLY A 188 -14.66 11.58 -22.58
CA GLY A 188 -14.45 11.26 -23.99
C GLY A 188 -13.17 11.82 -24.62
N ARG A 189 -12.38 12.60 -23.89
CA ARG A 189 -11.08 13.10 -24.36
C ARG A 189 -9.94 12.24 -23.85
N VAL A 190 -8.93 12.03 -24.68
CA VAL A 190 -7.73 11.33 -24.24
C VAL A 190 -6.98 12.20 -23.24
N GLU A 191 -6.95 11.74 -22.01
CA GLU A 191 -6.24 12.39 -20.91
C GLU A 191 -4.80 11.97 -20.83
N ARG A 192 -4.54 10.66 -21.03
CA ARG A 192 -3.22 10.10 -20.84
C ARG A 192 -2.99 8.85 -21.68
N ARG A 193 -1.79 8.71 -22.22
CA ARG A 193 -1.29 7.49 -22.84
C ARG A 193 0.07 7.16 -22.24
N PHE A 194 0.28 5.91 -21.83
CA PHE A 194 1.57 5.53 -21.28
C PHE A 194 1.86 4.05 -21.47
N ALA A 195 3.14 3.75 -21.59
CA ALA A 195 3.67 2.40 -21.46
C ALA A 195 4.16 2.18 -20.04
N TYR A 196 3.87 1.03 -19.48
CA TYR A 196 4.36 0.61 -18.18
C TYR A 196 5.08 -0.72 -18.32
N ALA A 197 6.26 -0.81 -17.73
CA ALA A 197 7.03 -2.05 -17.67
C ALA A 197 7.37 -2.38 -16.22
N ASN A 198 7.35 -3.65 -15.88
CA ASN A 198 7.83 -4.13 -14.60
C ASN A 198 8.65 -5.40 -14.74
N LEU A 199 9.57 -5.60 -13.82
CA LEU A 199 10.38 -6.80 -13.76
C LEU A 199 10.58 -7.25 -12.31
N PHE A 200 10.62 -8.56 -12.11
CA PHE A 200 11.06 -9.20 -10.88
C PHE A 200 11.92 -10.41 -11.26
N LEU A 201 13.21 -10.33 -10.97
CA LEU A 201 14.21 -11.32 -11.39
C LEU A 201 15.01 -11.82 -10.17
N PRO A 202 14.53 -12.87 -9.51
CA PRO A 202 15.36 -13.61 -8.55
C PRO A 202 16.41 -14.41 -9.33
N VAL A 203 17.70 -14.14 -9.07
CA VAL A 203 18.83 -14.85 -9.67
C VAL A 203 19.45 -15.73 -8.59
N ARG A 204 19.09 -16.99 -8.61
CA ARG A 204 19.45 -17.97 -7.56
C ARG A 204 18.95 -17.43 -6.19
N LYS A 205 19.66 -17.72 -5.10
CA LYS A 205 19.34 -17.22 -3.76
C LYS A 205 20.15 -15.98 -3.38
N VAL A 206 20.93 -15.44 -4.32
CA VAL A 206 21.96 -14.43 -4.03
C VAL A 206 21.52 -13.04 -4.46
N LEU A 207 20.85 -12.92 -5.61
CA LEU A 207 20.52 -11.62 -6.19
C LEU A 207 19.04 -11.57 -6.51
N VAL A 208 18.39 -10.48 -6.12
CA VAL A 208 17.02 -10.13 -6.53
C VAL A 208 17.07 -8.75 -7.18
N VAL A 209 16.59 -8.66 -8.40
CA VAL A 209 16.38 -7.40 -9.10
C VAL A 209 14.89 -7.19 -9.26
N TYR A 210 14.42 -6.05 -8.84
CA TYR A 210 13.03 -5.64 -8.97
C TYR A 210 12.97 -4.21 -9.50
N GLY A 211 12.05 -3.93 -10.41
CA GLY A 211 11.90 -2.58 -10.92
C GLY A 211 10.63 -2.39 -11.72
N ASP A 212 10.26 -1.13 -11.89
CA ASP A 212 9.20 -0.69 -12.78
C ASP A 212 9.56 0.64 -13.44
N ALA A 213 9.01 0.87 -14.63
CA ALA A 213 9.14 2.10 -15.38
C ALA A 213 7.81 2.45 -16.04
N GLU A 214 7.50 3.74 -16.07
CA GLU A 214 6.35 4.29 -16.76
C GLU A 214 6.83 5.40 -17.70
N TYR A 215 6.50 5.26 -18.98
CA TYR A 215 6.83 6.20 -20.01
C TYR A 215 5.57 6.77 -20.64
N GLU A 216 5.39 8.07 -20.52
CA GLU A 216 4.26 8.79 -21.11
C GLU A 216 4.47 8.95 -22.60
N LEU A 217 3.42 8.63 -23.37
CA LEU A 217 3.37 8.79 -24.80
C LEU A 217 2.60 10.07 -25.09
N GLY A 218 3.26 11.06 -25.70
CA GLY A 218 2.66 12.32 -26.07
C GLY A 218 1.49 12.20 -27.04
N GLY A 219 1.05 13.32 -27.58
CA GLY A 219 -0.07 13.37 -28.56
C GLY A 219 -1.44 13.55 -27.95
N HIS A 220 -1.54 13.94 -26.69
CA HIS A 220 -2.73 14.41 -26.00
C HIS A 220 -2.49 15.79 -25.37
N VAL A 221 -3.52 16.45 -24.90
CA VAL A 221 -3.40 17.80 -24.35
C VAL A 221 -2.46 17.81 -23.15
N GLY A 222 -1.38 18.59 -23.20
CA GLY A 222 -0.37 18.68 -22.16
C GLY A 222 0.56 17.46 -22.03
N GLY A 223 0.44 16.45 -22.88
CA GLY A 223 1.27 15.26 -22.83
C GLY A 223 2.57 15.40 -23.64
N GLU A 224 3.68 15.06 -23.01
CA GLU A 224 5.00 14.97 -23.60
C GLU A 224 5.53 13.54 -23.56
N ASN A 225 6.37 13.18 -24.54
CA ASN A 225 7.09 11.91 -24.50
C ASN A 225 8.17 11.98 -23.42
N ARG A 226 7.91 11.35 -22.25
CA ARG A 226 8.87 11.38 -21.14
C ARG A 226 8.71 10.21 -20.19
N LEU A 227 9.80 9.92 -19.50
CA LEU A 227 9.79 8.97 -18.39
C LEU A 227 9.14 9.65 -17.17
N THR A 228 7.95 9.16 -16.77
CA THR A 228 7.19 9.73 -15.65
C THR A 228 7.46 9.02 -14.34
N ARG A 229 7.90 7.76 -14.41
CA ARG A 229 8.24 6.97 -13.22
C ARG A 229 9.34 5.96 -13.57
N LEU A 230 10.32 5.87 -12.69
CA LEU A 230 11.32 4.81 -12.70
C LEU A 230 11.57 4.36 -11.27
N PHE A 231 11.46 3.07 -11.04
CA PHE A 231 11.83 2.46 -9.78
C PHE A 231 12.75 1.26 -10.04
N GLY A 232 13.80 1.15 -9.26
CA GLY A 232 14.72 0.03 -9.30
C GLY A 232 15.19 -0.34 -7.90
N ASN A 233 15.26 -1.63 -7.62
CA ASN A 233 15.80 -2.17 -6.39
C ASN A 233 16.64 -3.40 -6.71
N VAL A 234 17.84 -3.43 -6.17
CA VAL A 234 18.76 -4.56 -6.28
C VAL A 234 19.14 -5.01 -4.88
N ARG A 235 18.89 -6.26 -4.57
CA ARG A 235 19.27 -6.86 -3.30
C ARG A 235 20.26 -7.99 -3.56
N LEU A 236 21.41 -7.91 -2.91
CA LEU A 236 22.45 -8.92 -2.89
C LEU A 236 22.47 -9.57 -1.50
N ASP A 237 22.19 -10.86 -1.43
CA ASP A 237 22.25 -11.64 -0.19
C ASP A 237 23.61 -12.37 -0.12
N LEU A 238 24.44 -11.95 0.81
CA LEU A 238 25.74 -12.54 1.08
C LEU A 238 25.66 -13.70 2.10
N GLY A 239 24.51 -14.36 2.11
CA GLY A 239 24.25 -15.53 2.94
C GLY A 239 24.01 -15.18 4.41
N ARG A 240 24.78 -15.85 5.29
CA ARG A 240 24.61 -15.68 6.73
C ARG A 240 25.26 -14.41 7.29
N LEU A 241 26.12 -13.76 6.52
CA LEU A 241 26.94 -12.64 7.00
C LEU A 241 26.27 -11.29 6.83
N ALA A 242 25.76 -11.03 5.62
CA ALA A 242 25.30 -9.71 5.28
C ALA A 242 24.26 -9.71 4.14
N ASP A 243 23.58 -8.61 3.96
CA ASP A 243 22.84 -8.24 2.74
C ASP A 243 23.09 -6.78 2.37
N LEU A 244 23.16 -6.52 1.07
CA LEU A 244 23.28 -5.18 0.49
C LEU A 244 22.04 -4.92 -0.35
N THR A 245 21.44 -3.75 -0.18
CA THR A 245 20.30 -3.31 -0.99
C THR A 245 20.62 -1.94 -1.55
N ALA A 246 20.43 -1.77 -2.85
CA ALA A 246 20.46 -0.49 -3.53
C ALA A 246 19.09 -0.22 -4.15
N SER A 247 18.61 1.00 -4.03
CA SER A 247 17.31 1.41 -4.58
C SER A 247 17.43 2.77 -5.25
N TYR A 248 16.71 2.93 -6.34
CA TYR A 248 16.49 4.17 -7.02
C TYR A 248 15.02 4.34 -7.34
N SER A 249 14.48 5.53 -7.14
CA SER A 249 13.17 5.89 -7.68
C SER A 249 13.20 7.32 -8.19
N SER A 250 12.48 7.54 -9.26
CA SER A 250 12.26 8.88 -9.82
C SER A 250 10.85 8.93 -10.36
N GLY A 251 10.12 9.98 -10.10
CA GLY A 251 8.76 10.10 -10.60
C GLY A 251 8.07 11.38 -10.16
N LYS A 252 6.96 11.65 -10.81
CA LYS A 252 6.05 12.71 -10.43
C LYS A 252 5.24 12.29 -9.21
N GLY A 253 5.14 13.17 -8.22
CA GLY A 253 4.34 12.94 -7.02
C GLY A 253 2.84 13.23 -7.20
N LEU A 254 2.44 13.88 -8.28
CA LEU A 254 1.04 14.19 -8.58
C LEU A 254 0.40 13.09 -9.41
N ASP A 255 -0.78 12.68 -8.97
CA ASP A 255 -1.72 11.99 -9.83
C ASP A 255 -2.30 13.01 -10.84
N PHE A 256 -2.16 12.72 -12.14
CA PHE A 256 -2.58 13.62 -13.21
C PHE A 256 -4.07 13.99 -13.13
N HIS A 257 -4.86 13.06 -12.62
CA HIS A 257 -6.29 13.24 -12.36
C HIS A 257 -6.61 14.38 -11.39
N GLN A 258 -5.89 14.46 -10.28
CA GLN A 258 -6.12 15.53 -9.30
C GLN A 258 -5.80 16.90 -9.91
N TYR A 259 -4.77 16.96 -10.73
CA TYR A 259 -4.37 18.17 -11.43
C TYR A 259 -5.41 18.65 -12.45
N LEU A 260 -6.00 17.75 -13.23
CA LEU A 260 -7.05 18.11 -14.20
C LEU A 260 -8.37 18.50 -13.51
N LEU A 261 -8.68 17.87 -12.38
CA LEU A 261 -9.85 18.21 -11.58
C LEU A 261 -9.71 19.61 -10.96
N GLU A 262 -8.56 19.90 -10.39
CA GLU A 262 -8.23 21.22 -9.84
C GLU A 262 -8.17 22.27 -10.95
N ALA A 263 -7.59 21.97 -12.08
CA ALA A 263 -7.51 22.84 -13.24
C ALA A 263 -8.88 23.09 -13.89
N SER A 264 -9.80 22.12 -13.83
CA SER A 264 -11.18 22.33 -14.32
C SER A 264 -12.00 23.24 -13.41
N GLN A 265 -11.66 23.28 -12.12
CA GLN A 265 -12.32 24.13 -11.13
C GLN A 265 -11.72 25.53 -11.05
N ASP A 266 -10.42 25.66 -11.29
CA ASP A 266 -9.70 26.94 -11.31
C ASP A 266 -8.60 26.94 -12.40
N PRO A 267 -8.90 27.47 -13.60
CA PRO A 267 -7.94 27.55 -14.69
C PRO A 267 -6.66 28.34 -14.37
N THR A 268 -6.66 29.12 -13.29
CA THR A 268 -5.49 29.92 -12.89
C THR A 268 -4.44 29.06 -12.15
N ILE A 269 -4.85 27.92 -11.62
CA ILE A 269 -3.94 26.94 -10.98
C ILE A 269 -3.13 26.14 -12.03
N PHE A 270 -3.50 26.27 -13.31
CA PHE A 270 -2.76 25.66 -14.44
C PHE A 270 -1.42 26.35 -14.62
N ASN A 271 -0.58 26.31 -13.60
CA ASN A 271 0.76 26.85 -13.69
C ASN A 271 1.72 25.69 -13.98
N GLN A 272 2.47 25.79 -15.07
CA GLN A 272 3.55 24.85 -15.42
C GLN A 272 4.53 24.63 -14.26
N ASP A 273 4.61 25.57 -13.33
CA ASP A 273 5.47 25.48 -12.17
C ASP A 273 4.99 24.41 -11.15
N VAL A 274 3.65 24.19 -11.02
CA VAL A 274 3.13 23.14 -10.12
C VAL A 274 3.56 21.75 -10.59
N GLU A 275 3.65 21.54 -11.89
CA GLU A 275 4.12 20.26 -12.45
C GLU A 275 5.59 19.98 -12.10
N ARG A 276 6.41 21.02 -11.99
CA ARG A 276 7.83 20.93 -11.63
C ARG A 276 8.06 20.56 -10.17
N PHE A 277 7.22 21.05 -9.26
CA PHE A 277 7.38 20.86 -7.82
C PHE A 277 7.27 19.39 -7.36
N TYR A 278 6.68 18.52 -8.17
CA TYR A 278 6.39 17.14 -7.79
C TYR A 278 7.30 16.09 -8.41
N TYR A 279 8.24 16.49 -9.27
CA TYR A 279 9.22 15.55 -9.79
C TYR A 279 10.36 15.36 -8.78
N SER A 280 10.37 14.18 -8.15
CA SER A 280 11.36 13.83 -7.15
C SER A 280 12.19 12.62 -7.58
N SER A 281 13.45 12.60 -7.22
CA SER A 281 14.30 11.42 -7.28
C SER A 281 14.77 11.01 -5.91
N TYR A 282 14.92 9.72 -5.72
CA TYR A 282 15.36 9.11 -4.49
C TYR A 282 16.36 8.00 -4.81
N TYR A 283 17.45 7.94 -4.10
CA TYR A 283 18.38 6.83 -4.14
C TYR A 283 18.85 6.47 -2.73
N GLY A 284 19.02 5.19 -2.52
CA GLY A 284 19.41 4.66 -1.23
C GLY A 284 20.28 3.43 -1.34
N VAL A 285 21.20 3.32 -0.41
CA VAL A 285 22.01 2.12 -0.22
C VAL A 285 21.92 1.71 1.24
N ARG A 286 21.68 0.42 1.49
CA ARG A 286 21.64 -0.18 2.82
C ARG A 286 22.55 -1.38 2.87
N LEU A 287 23.45 -1.38 3.83
CA LEU A 287 24.21 -2.55 4.23
C LEU A 287 23.63 -3.08 5.55
N SER A 288 23.36 -4.37 5.62
CA SER A 288 22.97 -5.04 6.85
C SER A 288 23.92 -6.19 7.12
N VAL A 289 24.36 -6.32 8.36
CA VAL A 289 25.18 -7.44 8.83
C VAL A 289 24.43 -8.26 9.86
N LYS A 290 24.68 -9.55 9.90
CA LYS A 290 24.01 -10.53 10.77
C LYS A 290 25.06 -11.12 11.71
N PRO A 291 25.47 -10.40 12.80
CA PRO A 291 26.57 -10.82 13.66
C PRO A 291 26.25 -12.09 14.47
N ALA A 292 24.97 -12.35 14.71
CA ALA A 292 24.50 -13.54 15.39
C ALA A 292 23.13 -13.98 14.88
N ARG A 293 22.72 -15.19 15.20
CA ARG A 293 21.40 -15.72 14.85
C ARG A 293 20.30 -14.86 15.47
N GLY A 294 19.41 -14.36 14.62
CA GLY A 294 18.30 -13.49 15.05
C GLY A 294 18.69 -12.02 15.27
N LEU A 295 19.95 -11.63 15.15
CA LEU A 295 20.42 -10.25 15.29
C LEU A 295 20.84 -9.69 13.93
N ARG A 296 20.41 -8.46 13.64
CA ARG A 296 20.78 -7.70 12.44
C ARG A 296 21.13 -6.27 12.82
N LEU A 297 22.24 -5.79 12.30
CA LEU A 297 22.64 -4.39 12.34
C LEU A 297 22.60 -3.83 10.93
N SER A 298 22.21 -2.59 10.75
CA SER A 298 22.15 -1.98 9.43
C SER A 298 22.59 -0.53 9.46
N VAL A 299 23.20 -0.11 8.36
CA VAL A 299 23.44 1.29 8.04
C VAL A 299 22.88 1.56 6.64
N ALA A 300 22.20 2.68 6.49
CA ALA A 300 21.69 3.11 5.20
C ALA A 300 21.96 4.58 5.00
N ARG A 301 22.32 4.94 3.76
CA ARG A 301 22.33 6.31 3.28
C ARG A 301 21.24 6.46 2.23
N GLN A 302 20.47 7.51 2.35
CA GLN A 302 19.39 7.87 1.45
C GLN A 302 19.56 9.32 1.04
N GLU A 303 19.27 9.61 -0.22
CA GLU A 303 19.23 10.96 -0.73
C GLU A 303 17.96 11.13 -1.54
N SER A 304 17.22 12.19 -1.26
CA SER A 304 16.07 12.61 -2.04
C SER A 304 16.30 13.99 -2.60
N ARG A 305 15.95 14.19 -3.87
CA ARG A 305 16.06 15.48 -4.56
C ARG A 305 14.69 15.85 -5.12
N GLN A 306 14.32 17.09 -4.92
CA GLN A 306 13.25 17.72 -5.71
C GLN A 306 13.92 18.39 -6.91
N ASN A 307 13.82 17.76 -8.07
CA ASN A 307 14.67 18.08 -9.22
C ASN A 307 14.53 19.53 -9.70
N ASP A 308 13.34 20.09 -9.57
CA ASP A 308 13.07 21.42 -10.12
C ASP A 308 13.45 22.56 -9.19
N LEU A 309 13.60 22.26 -7.91
CA LEU A 309 14.05 23.24 -6.91
C LEU A 309 15.55 23.14 -6.61
N GLY A 310 16.23 22.11 -7.16
CA GLY A 310 17.63 21.83 -6.82
C GLY A 310 17.86 21.43 -5.37
N VAL A 311 16.76 21.14 -4.63
CA VAL A 311 16.80 20.91 -3.20
C VAL A 311 17.08 19.44 -2.90
N ALA A 312 18.04 19.17 -2.04
CA ALA A 312 18.42 17.83 -1.64
C ALA A 312 18.28 17.61 -0.14
N ASN A 313 17.84 16.40 0.22
CA ASN A 313 17.86 15.91 1.61
C ASN A 313 18.69 14.63 1.68
N HIS A 314 19.55 14.56 2.68
CA HIS A 314 20.41 13.41 2.96
C HIS A 314 20.00 12.79 4.28
N THR A 315 19.74 11.49 4.27
CA THR A 315 19.38 10.78 5.48
C THR A 315 20.33 9.62 5.74
N TRP A 316 20.95 9.59 6.89
CA TRP A 316 21.63 8.41 7.41
C TRP A 316 20.70 7.68 8.37
N ARG A 317 20.62 6.37 8.25
CA ARG A 317 19.84 5.52 9.16
C ARG A 317 20.73 4.42 9.71
N PHE A 318 20.69 4.28 11.02
CA PHE A 318 21.35 3.23 11.77
C PHE A 318 20.28 2.36 12.39
N GLY A 319 20.34 1.06 12.20
CA GLY A 319 19.31 0.14 12.69
C GLY A 319 19.91 -1.06 13.38
N ALA A 320 19.24 -1.50 14.43
CA ALA A 320 19.46 -2.76 15.08
C ALA A 320 18.13 -3.49 15.24
N SER A 321 18.09 -4.77 14.93
CA SER A 321 16.88 -5.57 15.15
C SER A 321 17.25 -6.97 15.60
N GLY A 322 16.42 -7.50 16.49
CA GLY A 322 16.52 -8.86 16.96
C GLY A 322 15.19 -9.58 16.83
N SER A 323 15.20 -10.84 16.46
CA SER A 323 14.00 -11.66 16.34
C SER A 323 14.18 -12.99 17.06
N ASN A 324 13.18 -13.37 17.85
CA ASN A 324 13.18 -14.59 18.64
C ASN A 324 14.49 -14.79 19.43
N LEU A 325 14.94 -13.73 20.11
CA LEU A 325 16.17 -13.75 20.88
C LEU A 325 16.12 -14.86 21.93
N PHE A 326 17.20 -15.62 22.03
CA PHE A 326 17.36 -16.73 22.97
C PHE A 326 16.27 -17.82 22.83
N GLY A 327 15.54 -17.87 21.70
CA GLY A 327 14.43 -18.80 21.52
C GLY A 327 13.17 -18.49 22.35
N GLN A 328 13.13 -17.32 22.99
CA GLN A 328 12.08 -16.95 23.95
C GLN A 328 10.94 -16.12 23.34
N GLY A 329 10.87 -15.95 22.02
CA GLY A 329 9.84 -15.12 21.37
C GLY A 329 10.04 -13.61 21.59
N LEU A 330 11.19 -13.18 22.09
CA LEU A 330 11.52 -11.77 22.30
C LEU A 330 12.09 -11.19 21.00
N SER A 331 11.57 -10.06 20.57
CA SER A 331 12.04 -9.34 19.38
C SER A 331 12.11 -7.84 19.66
N PHE A 332 13.08 -7.17 19.07
CA PHE A 332 13.21 -5.72 19.16
C PHE A 332 13.59 -5.11 17.82
N VAL A 333 13.28 -3.83 17.66
CA VAL A 333 13.77 -2.98 16.57
C VAL A 333 14.19 -1.64 17.20
N ALA A 334 15.35 -1.16 16.80
CA ALA A 334 15.81 0.18 17.14
C ALA A 334 16.38 0.84 15.88
N ASN A 335 15.99 2.07 15.61
CA ASN A 335 16.46 2.86 14.48
C ASN A 335 16.79 4.27 14.95
N TYR A 336 17.85 4.82 14.39
CA TYR A 336 18.22 6.23 14.53
C TYR A 336 18.42 6.81 13.15
N ALA A 337 17.84 7.96 12.87
CA ALA A 337 17.94 8.64 11.61
C ALA A 337 18.42 10.08 11.80
N LEU A 338 19.39 10.45 10.97
CA LEU A 338 19.92 11.80 10.82
C LEU A 338 19.47 12.31 9.48
N ASN A 339 18.59 13.30 9.45
CA ASN A 339 18.17 13.96 8.24
C ASN A 339 18.81 15.34 8.17
N ARG A 340 19.50 15.62 7.06
CA ARG A 340 20.15 16.90 6.78
C ARG A 340 19.80 17.31 5.35
N GLY A 341 19.20 18.45 5.20
CA GLY A 341 18.80 18.88 3.86
C GLY A 341 18.41 20.35 3.81
N ASP A 342 18.28 20.82 2.59
CA ASP A 342 18.00 22.24 2.28
C ASP A 342 16.61 22.68 2.78
N LEU A 343 15.69 21.72 3.00
CA LEU A 343 14.33 22.04 3.46
C LEU A 343 14.12 21.75 4.94
N SER A 344 14.87 20.83 5.52
CA SER A 344 14.70 20.46 6.92
C SER A 344 15.91 19.72 7.45
N GLU A 345 16.21 19.94 8.69
CA GLU A 345 17.12 19.13 9.49
C GLU A 345 16.37 18.56 10.67
N ASN A 346 16.52 17.27 10.91
CA ASN A 346 15.99 16.63 12.10
C ASN A 346 16.75 15.36 12.45
N ASP A 347 16.68 15.01 13.70
CA ASP A 347 17.14 13.73 14.23
C ASP A 347 15.93 12.97 14.74
N SER A 348 15.85 11.69 14.47
CA SER A 348 14.75 10.86 14.97
C SER A 348 15.25 9.50 15.42
N TYR A 349 14.60 8.96 16.44
CA TYR A 349 14.81 7.59 16.84
C TYR A 349 13.48 6.88 17.03
N TYR A 350 13.52 5.58 16.80
CA TYR A 350 12.41 4.66 17.01
C TYR A 350 12.95 3.43 17.71
N ALA A 351 12.26 2.98 18.74
CA ALA A 351 12.53 1.70 19.38
C ALA A 351 11.23 0.95 19.61
N SER A 352 11.23 -0.34 19.39
CA SER A 352 10.13 -1.20 19.76
C SER A 352 10.61 -2.51 20.34
N LEU A 353 9.81 -3.05 21.26
CA LEU A 353 10.01 -4.34 21.89
C LEU A 353 8.74 -5.15 21.77
N SER A 354 8.85 -6.40 21.39
CA SER A 354 7.73 -7.32 21.36
C SER A 354 8.07 -8.65 21.98
N LYS A 355 7.09 -9.26 22.65
CA LYS A 355 7.20 -10.57 23.28
C LYS A 355 6.00 -11.42 22.88
N ASP A 356 6.27 -12.58 22.31
CA ASP A 356 5.26 -13.61 22.02
C ASP A 356 5.22 -14.62 23.18
N PHE A 357 4.03 -14.82 23.74
CA PHE A 357 3.73 -15.80 24.78
C PHE A 357 2.90 -16.97 24.26
N GLY A 358 2.86 -17.15 22.93
CA GLY A 358 2.07 -18.18 22.26
C GLY A 358 0.62 -17.77 22.04
N ARG A 359 -0.20 -17.70 23.08
CA ARG A 359 -1.60 -17.27 22.95
C ARG A 359 -1.78 -15.76 22.85
N PHE A 360 -0.87 -14.99 23.39
CA PHE A 360 -0.88 -13.53 23.28
C PHE A 360 0.52 -13.00 22.99
N SER A 361 0.58 -11.85 22.37
CA SER A 361 1.80 -11.08 22.18
C SER A 361 1.62 -9.66 22.68
N LEU A 362 2.67 -9.12 23.27
CA LEU A 362 2.73 -7.72 23.70
C LEU A 362 3.75 -7.01 22.81
N ASN A 363 3.46 -5.77 22.48
CA ASN A 363 4.40 -4.86 21.82
C ASN A 363 4.36 -3.50 22.51
N ALA A 364 5.52 -2.87 22.60
CA ALA A 364 5.66 -1.49 23.04
C ALA A 364 6.60 -0.79 22.05
N GLY A 365 6.26 0.43 21.69
CA GLY A 365 7.05 1.24 20.78
C GLY A 365 7.18 2.66 21.29
N PHE A 366 8.30 3.26 21.00
CA PHE A 366 8.58 4.65 21.26
C PHE A 366 9.31 5.27 20.09
N SER A 367 8.87 6.44 19.65
CA SER A 367 9.61 7.24 18.69
C SER A 367 9.64 8.69 19.12
N ASN A 368 10.72 9.36 18.77
CA ASN A 368 10.87 10.80 18.96
C ASN A 368 11.57 11.41 17.77
N THR A 369 11.10 12.58 17.35
CA THR A 369 11.77 13.44 16.36
C THR A 369 12.12 14.73 17.08
N PHE A 370 13.38 15.08 17.11
CA PHE A 370 13.92 16.22 17.85
C PHE A 370 14.85 17.05 16.97
N ARG A 371 15.15 18.27 17.39
CA ARG A 371 15.98 19.24 16.67
C ARG A 371 15.52 19.48 15.23
N GLY A 372 14.19 19.54 15.03
CA GLY A 372 13.65 19.81 13.71
C GLY A 372 13.69 21.30 13.41
N VAL A 373 14.38 21.67 12.31
CA VAL A 373 14.34 23.01 11.73
C VAL A 373 13.80 22.86 10.32
N ARG A 374 12.86 23.74 9.94
CA ARG A 374 12.45 23.90 8.55
C ARG A 374 13.03 25.18 8.01
N PHE A 375 13.37 25.16 6.73
CA PHE A 375 13.89 26.31 6.03
C PHE A 375 12.86 26.85 5.03
N ASP A 376 12.80 28.18 4.90
CA ASP A 376 12.04 28.80 3.84
C ASP A 376 12.63 28.41 2.48
N ARG A 377 11.76 28.01 1.54
CA ARG A 377 12.18 27.50 0.23
C ARG A 377 12.79 28.62 -0.66
N THR A 378 12.44 29.86 -0.37
CA THR A 378 12.82 31.01 -1.19
C THR A 378 14.07 31.70 -0.68
N THR A 379 14.18 31.86 0.64
CA THR A 379 15.27 32.59 1.27
C THR A 379 16.34 31.67 1.88
N GLY A 380 16.01 30.41 2.14
CA GLY A 380 16.88 29.50 2.89
C GLY A 380 16.94 29.79 4.39
N ASP A 381 16.16 30.75 4.86
CA ASP A 381 16.13 31.12 6.29
C ASP A 381 15.37 30.07 7.12
N PRO A 382 15.78 29.83 8.37
CA PRO A 382 15.03 28.94 9.26
C PRO A 382 13.64 29.51 9.54
N LEU A 383 12.62 28.72 9.25
CA LEU A 383 11.25 29.08 9.63
C LEU A 383 11.08 29.01 11.14
N PRO A 384 10.33 29.96 11.75
CA PRO A 384 10.07 29.99 13.19
C PRO A 384 9.24 28.81 13.71
N ILE A 385 8.83 27.91 12.82
CA ILE A 385 8.15 26.67 13.18
C ILE A 385 9.20 25.69 13.66
N ALA A 386 9.52 25.76 14.96
CA ALA A 386 10.18 24.66 15.61
C ALA A 386 9.32 23.41 15.40
N LEU A 387 9.86 22.38 14.74
CA LEU A 387 9.30 21.05 14.84
C LEU A 387 9.52 20.66 16.30
N ASN A 388 8.55 20.98 17.14
CA ASN A 388 8.57 20.62 18.55
C ASN A 388 8.79 19.12 18.65
N ASP A 389 9.51 18.67 19.65
CA ASP A 389 9.79 17.28 19.94
C ASP A 389 8.51 16.44 19.85
N PHE A 390 8.37 15.69 18.77
CA PHE A 390 7.27 14.77 18.59
C PHE A 390 7.62 13.45 19.24
N GLN A 391 6.96 13.15 20.33
CA GLN A 391 7.08 11.84 20.96
C GLN A 391 5.84 11.01 20.66
N ASN A 392 6.05 9.78 20.24
CA ASN A 392 4.98 8.83 20.05
C ASN A 392 5.25 7.56 20.86
N VAL A 393 4.30 7.20 21.70
CA VAL A 393 4.30 5.97 22.49
C VAL A 393 3.21 5.06 21.95
N THR A 394 3.53 3.80 21.72
CA THR A 394 2.55 2.79 21.31
C THR A 394 2.64 1.58 22.24
N LEU A 395 1.49 1.06 22.63
CA LEU A 395 1.35 -0.18 23.38
C LEU A 395 0.31 -1.04 22.70
N GLY A 396 0.63 -2.30 22.43
CA GLY A 396 -0.27 -3.17 21.73
C GLY A 396 -0.27 -4.58 22.27
N THR A 397 -1.39 -5.26 22.10
CA THR A 397 -1.53 -6.68 22.39
C THR A 397 -2.34 -7.37 21.31
N LEU A 398 -1.94 -8.59 20.97
CA LEU A 398 -2.72 -9.49 20.14
C LEU A 398 -3.00 -10.76 20.93
N VAL A 399 -4.27 -11.12 21.07
CA VAL A 399 -4.74 -12.30 21.78
C VAL A 399 -5.39 -13.27 20.79
N ARG A 400 -4.92 -14.51 20.76
CA ARG A 400 -5.52 -15.62 19.99
C ARG A 400 -6.57 -16.29 20.87
N ILE A 401 -7.86 -16.02 20.60
CA ILE A 401 -8.98 -16.47 21.43
C ILE A 401 -9.33 -17.93 21.11
N GLY A 402 -9.20 -18.32 19.85
CA GLY A 402 -9.51 -19.68 19.40
C GLY A 402 -9.10 -19.95 17.96
N ARG A 403 -9.63 -21.04 17.39
CA ARG A 403 -9.36 -21.38 15.98
C ARG A 403 -9.95 -20.30 15.07
N GLY A 404 -9.10 -19.51 14.46
CA GLY A 404 -9.48 -18.45 13.52
C GLY A 404 -9.88 -17.13 14.16
N LEU A 405 -10.09 -17.02 15.49
CA LEU A 405 -10.48 -15.80 16.16
C LEU A 405 -9.32 -15.18 16.94
N SER A 406 -9.06 -13.90 16.73
CA SER A 406 -8.09 -13.11 17.49
C SER A 406 -8.59 -11.69 17.75
N ALA A 407 -8.10 -11.08 18.82
CA ALA A 407 -8.36 -9.69 19.18
C ALA A 407 -7.04 -8.94 19.27
N GLN A 408 -7.01 -7.73 18.75
CA GLN A 408 -5.90 -6.79 18.85
C GLN A 408 -6.39 -5.54 19.55
N VAL A 409 -5.60 -5.05 20.49
CA VAL A 409 -5.80 -3.74 21.12
C VAL A 409 -4.50 -2.97 20.98
N GLU A 410 -4.59 -1.72 20.58
CA GLU A 410 -3.45 -0.83 20.43
C GLU A 410 -3.80 0.54 21.00
N TYR A 411 -2.95 1.03 21.85
CA TYR A 411 -2.99 2.39 22.38
C TYR A 411 -1.80 3.16 21.84
N GLY A 412 -2.01 4.41 21.47
CA GLY A 412 -0.97 5.33 21.09
C GLY A 412 -1.18 6.72 21.68
N GLY A 413 -0.10 7.40 21.94
CA GLY A 413 -0.09 8.78 22.41
C GLY A 413 0.94 9.59 21.62
N PHE A 414 0.49 10.70 21.04
CA PHE A 414 1.34 11.74 20.50
C PHE A 414 1.52 12.81 21.55
N LEU A 415 2.74 12.95 22.03
CA LEU A 415 3.09 13.87 23.11
C LEU A 415 3.87 15.03 22.50
N GLN A 416 3.29 16.21 22.51
CA GLN A 416 3.92 17.47 22.13
C GLN A 416 3.79 18.47 23.29
N PRO A 417 4.72 19.39 23.48
CA PRO A 417 4.55 20.49 24.41
C PRO A 417 3.27 21.28 24.05
N GLY A 418 2.29 21.25 24.94
CA GLY A 418 1.01 21.95 24.75
C GLY A 418 -0.03 21.23 23.88
N ASN A 419 0.30 20.06 23.32
CA ASN A 419 -0.62 19.29 22.47
C ASN A 419 -0.42 17.78 22.65
N THR A 420 -1.31 17.15 23.39
CA THR A 420 -1.26 15.71 23.60
C THR A 420 -2.49 15.05 22.98
N GLU A 421 -2.25 14.12 22.08
CA GLU A 421 -3.30 13.37 21.41
C GLU A 421 -3.20 11.89 21.79
N HIS A 422 -4.33 11.25 21.99
CA HIS A 422 -4.41 9.84 22.31
C HIS A 422 -5.29 9.11 21.31
N PHE A 423 -4.90 7.90 20.95
CA PHE A 423 -5.76 7.02 20.19
C PHE A 423 -5.83 5.63 20.82
N LEU A 424 -6.97 5.00 20.70
CA LEU A 424 -7.19 3.61 21.05
C LEU A 424 -7.81 2.90 19.85
N PHE A 425 -7.22 1.77 19.50
CA PHE A 425 -7.67 0.93 18.42
C PHE A 425 -7.96 -0.47 18.94
N VAL A 426 -9.13 -1.01 18.59
CA VAL A 426 -9.53 -2.38 18.91
C VAL A 426 -9.93 -3.06 17.60
N ARG A 427 -9.41 -4.26 17.36
CA ARG A 427 -9.74 -5.07 16.21
C ARG A 427 -10.07 -6.50 16.60
N LEU A 428 -11.19 -6.99 16.13
CA LEU A 428 -11.50 -8.41 16.11
C LEU A 428 -11.25 -8.97 14.72
N ILE A 429 -10.55 -10.08 14.63
CA ILE A 429 -10.20 -10.74 13.38
C ILE A 429 -10.73 -12.16 13.43
N TYR A 430 -11.61 -12.50 12.51
CA TYR A 430 -12.01 -13.86 12.26
C TYR A 430 -11.47 -14.31 10.90
N ARG A 431 -10.79 -15.46 10.85
CA ARG A 431 -10.24 -16.06 9.62
C ARG A 431 -10.80 -17.47 9.46
N SER A 432 -11.44 -17.74 8.34
CA SER A 432 -11.71 -19.11 7.90
C SER A 432 -10.42 -19.70 7.30
N ARG A 433 -10.13 -20.93 7.63
CA ARG A 433 -9.02 -21.69 7.05
C ARG A 433 -9.55 -22.73 6.08
#